data_1ffbd32d66c729589a07783870392cf9
#
_entry.id   1ffbd32d66c729589a07783870392cf9
#
_cell.length_a   1.000
_cell.length_b   1.000
_cell.length_c   1.000
_cell.angle_alpha   90.00
_cell.angle_beta   90.00
_cell.angle_gamma   90.00
#
_symmetry.space_group_name_H-M   'P 1'
#
loop_
_entity.id
_entity.type
_entity.pdbx_description
1 polymer ?
#
loop_
_entity_poly.entity_id
_entity_poly.type
_entity_poly.pdbx_seq_one_letter_code
_entity_poly.pdbx_strand_id
1 'polypeptide(L)'
;MVTLLCNRLSRAWIPLLLCVFFNTSGAAEERAARVVFAELILAEPSAQSALIEELSNSGDQVIAEIYNAWRTGGIYTLSDNDELKLLQLSEKQEWSLVASGEVLSLSDEQAARARKERASRKTRKLMKGIIDTLGLKADEPSVRIDSAMKMGLSQKPEFIDALQARIEVEPSKEVLQVFKEALAINLLKNGSEEEVLSAVEELSELKSIAARGFIEKLLQTEQEAERFGSALAEACQRALTTIESHINTLEFFGSFFRGFSTGSVLLIVSFGLAITFGLMGIINMAHGEFVAIGGYITFMVQSFFIKTWGIGSAVFDWYFLVSLPLSFFVAASFGLLLEKSIIRFLYRRPLESLLCTWGISMVMQQCFRLIFGAANVQVNNPGWLMGSLSLGGFSMSYTRLFIMLLALIVVMMTWFLLRKTNLGLHIRAVMQNRGMASSLGIPVSRVNSMTFALGCGLAALGGSALSQIGNVGPLMGQAYIVDSFMVVVIGSVGNLLGAGLSAMGIGLVDQLLQPSLGPVMGKITVFFVIILFLQWRPGGLFPTRSRSLDD
;
A
#
# COMPACT_ATOMS: atom_id res chain seq x y z
N MET A 1 46.66 -10.85 43.00
CA MET A 1 45.22 -10.79 42.71
C MET A 1 44.66 -9.36 42.72
N VAL A 2 45.50 -8.34 43.01
CA VAL A 2 45.09 -6.91 42.98
C VAL A 2 45.48 -6.21 41.70
N THR A 3 46.43 -6.74 40.93
CA THR A 3 46.94 -6.17 39.66
C THR A 3 46.10 -6.55 38.41
N LEU A 4 45.16 -7.48 38.53
CA LEU A 4 44.26 -7.90 37.41
C LEU A 4 42.90 -7.19 37.42
N LEU A 5 42.54 -6.50 38.50
CA LEU A 5 41.30 -5.70 38.60
C LEU A 5 41.48 -4.26 38.11
N CYS A 6 42.70 -3.70 38.15
CA CYS A 6 42.97 -2.32 37.68
C CYS A 6 43.00 -2.20 36.14
N ASN A 7 43.26 -3.30 35.42
CA ASN A 7 43.36 -3.30 33.95
C ASN A 7 42.04 -3.60 33.22
N ARG A 8 40.97 -3.96 33.95
CA ARG A 8 39.62 -4.11 33.37
C ARG A 8 38.74 -2.86 33.54
N LEU A 9 39.06 -2.00 34.49
CA LEU A 9 38.30 -0.76 34.72
C LEU A 9 38.78 0.39 33.80
N SER A 10 40.04 0.37 33.33
CA SER A 10 40.56 1.41 32.42
C SER A 10 40.09 1.23 30.96
N ARG A 11 39.67 0.04 30.55
CA ARG A 11 39.14 -0.22 29.19
C ARG A 11 37.66 0.00 29.01
N ALA A 12 36.88 0.14 30.09
CA ALA A 12 35.44 0.40 30.04
C ALA A 12 35.09 1.91 30.06
N TRP A 13 36.04 2.78 30.40
CA TRP A 13 35.79 4.22 30.50
C TRP A 13 36.21 5.02 29.26
N ILE A 14 37.02 4.46 28.40
CA ILE A 14 37.46 5.12 27.16
C ILE A 14 36.32 5.24 26.14
N PRO A 15 35.43 4.23 25.89
CA PRO A 15 34.30 4.43 25.02
C PRO A 15 33.18 5.31 25.60
N LEU A 16 33.08 5.41 26.95
CA LEU A 16 32.06 6.26 27.61
C LEU A 16 32.49 7.75 27.57
N LEU A 17 33.80 8.06 27.62
CA LEU A 17 34.32 9.40 27.45
C LEU A 17 34.29 9.87 26.00
N LEU A 18 34.49 8.97 25.02
CA LEU A 18 34.31 9.28 23.60
C LEU A 18 32.84 9.50 23.22
N CYS A 19 31.90 8.78 23.81
CA CYS A 19 30.47 9.04 23.59
C CYS A 19 29.97 10.35 24.20
N VAL A 20 30.58 10.82 25.30
CA VAL A 20 30.26 12.12 25.92
C VAL A 20 30.86 13.30 25.15
N PHE A 21 32.02 13.12 24.49
CA PHE A 21 32.63 14.19 23.68
C PHE A 21 32.01 14.31 22.26
N PHE A 22 31.44 13.24 21.71
CA PHE A 22 30.72 13.34 20.42
C PHE A 22 29.28 13.87 20.55
N ASN A 23 28.68 13.81 21.74
CA ASN A 23 27.34 14.35 21.97
C ASN A 23 27.32 15.84 22.35
N THR A 24 28.49 16.43 22.66
CA THR A 24 28.56 17.85 23.06
C THR A 24 28.78 18.83 21.90
N SER A 25 29.35 18.41 20.78
CA SER A 25 29.51 19.30 19.62
C SER A 25 28.17 19.51 18.88
N GLY A 26 27.40 18.47 18.63
CA GLY A 26 26.09 18.59 18.00
C GLY A 26 25.08 19.38 18.88
N ALA A 27 25.11 19.16 20.20
CA ALA A 27 24.23 19.90 21.12
C ALA A 27 24.59 21.38 21.27
N ALA A 28 25.87 21.76 21.07
CA ALA A 28 26.30 23.16 21.10
C ALA A 28 25.88 23.92 19.82
N GLU A 29 26.00 23.32 18.64
CA GLU A 29 25.48 23.87 17.38
C GLU A 29 23.97 23.95 17.39
N GLU A 30 23.28 22.93 17.87
CA GLU A 30 21.83 22.92 18.02
C GLU A 30 21.33 24.05 18.95
N ARG A 31 22.05 24.34 20.03
CA ARG A 31 21.72 25.46 20.94
C ARG A 31 21.90 26.82 20.27
N ALA A 32 22.94 26.99 19.46
CA ALA A 32 23.15 28.23 18.74
C ALA A 32 22.05 28.53 17.72
N ALA A 33 21.63 27.54 16.94
CA ALA A 33 20.54 27.69 15.98
C ALA A 33 19.19 27.98 16.65
N ARG A 34 18.91 27.36 17.79
CA ARG A 34 17.71 27.64 18.60
C ARG A 34 17.68 29.08 19.13
N VAL A 35 18.81 29.61 19.55
CA VAL A 35 18.91 31.00 20.05
C VAL A 35 18.65 31.99 18.92
N VAL A 36 19.29 31.82 17.77
CA VAL A 36 19.07 32.71 16.60
C VAL A 36 17.61 32.62 16.12
N PHE A 37 17.01 31.43 16.20
CA PHE A 37 15.60 31.26 15.85
C PHE A 37 14.66 31.95 16.85
N ALA A 38 14.97 31.89 18.13
CA ALA A 38 14.21 32.62 19.16
C ALA A 38 14.29 34.15 18.96
N GLU A 39 15.47 34.65 18.61
CA GLU A 39 15.66 36.06 18.24
C GLU A 39 14.87 36.44 16.99
N LEU A 40 14.83 35.56 15.97
CA LEU A 40 14.03 35.79 14.76
C LEU A 40 12.54 35.93 15.03
N ILE A 41 11.98 35.16 15.97
CA ILE A 41 10.56 35.25 16.34
C ILE A 41 10.24 36.59 17.00
N LEU A 42 11.16 37.10 17.83
CA LEU A 42 11.02 38.36 18.57
C LEU A 42 11.41 39.61 17.76
N ALA A 43 12.15 39.43 16.65
CA ALA A 43 12.70 40.51 15.87
C ALA A 43 11.63 41.30 15.08
N GLU A 44 11.82 42.61 14.92
CA GLU A 44 11.03 43.42 14.01
C GLU A 44 11.21 42.99 12.54
N PRO A 45 10.22 43.20 11.67
CA PRO A 45 10.25 42.76 10.27
C PRO A 45 11.47 43.24 9.46
N SER A 46 12.12 44.32 9.86
CA SER A 46 13.33 44.88 9.24
C SER A 46 14.61 44.05 9.57
N ALA A 47 14.68 43.51 10.78
CA ALA A 47 15.83 42.71 11.24
C ALA A 47 15.71 41.22 10.89
N GLN A 48 14.52 40.74 10.56
CA GLN A 48 14.28 39.32 10.27
C GLN A 48 15.09 38.80 9.08
N SER A 49 15.37 39.62 8.06
CA SER A 49 16.11 39.18 6.86
C SER A 49 17.54 38.79 7.16
N ALA A 50 18.25 39.51 8.04
CA ALA A 50 19.62 39.20 8.43
C ALA A 50 19.73 37.93 9.29
N LEU A 51 18.80 37.74 10.24
CA LEU A 51 18.72 36.54 11.07
C LEU A 51 18.34 35.30 10.25
N ILE A 52 17.52 35.47 9.23
CA ILE A 52 17.14 34.41 8.29
C ILE A 52 18.35 33.96 7.46
N GLU A 53 19.22 34.88 7.04
CA GLU A 53 20.45 34.58 6.32
C GLU A 53 21.48 33.84 7.24
N GLU A 54 21.58 34.25 8.51
CA GLU A 54 22.39 33.56 9.51
C GLU A 54 21.90 32.11 9.75
N LEU A 55 20.60 31.90 9.89
CA LEU A 55 19.99 30.57 10.00
C LEU A 55 20.23 29.71 8.75
N SER A 56 20.23 30.29 7.56
CA SER A 56 20.51 29.59 6.31
C SER A 56 21.93 28.98 6.29
N ASN A 57 22.86 29.61 6.94
CA ASN A 57 24.27 29.19 6.99
C ASN A 57 24.56 28.15 8.08
N SER A 58 23.72 28.05 9.13
CA SER A 58 23.95 27.12 10.25
C SER A 58 23.79 25.65 9.89
N GLY A 59 22.92 25.32 8.91
CA GLY A 59 22.75 23.95 8.43
C GLY A 59 21.97 23.00 9.35
N ASP A 60 21.42 23.49 10.46
CA ASP A 60 20.84 22.67 11.52
C ASP A 60 19.38 22.25 11.24
N GLN A 61 19.08 20.94 11.39
CA GLN A 61 17.73 20.37 11.17
C GLN A 61 16.69 20.87 12.18
N VAL A 62 17.10 21.29 13.36
CA VAL A 62 16.24 21.82 14.42
C VAL A 62 15.45 23.05 13.95
N ILE A 63 16.01 23.81 12.99
CA ILE A 63 15.34 24.96 12.37
C ILE A 63 14.02 24.55 11.71
N ALA A 64 14.01 23.41 11.04
CA ALA A 64 12.81 22.88 10.36
C ALA A 64 11.72 22.49 11.37
N GLU A 65 12.12 21.90 12.51
CA GLU A 65 11.21 21.52 13.59
C GLU A 65 10.53 22.75 14.22
N ILE A 66 11.33 23.72 14.64
CA ILE A 66 10.84 24.95 15.29
C ILE A 66 9.96 25.76 14.31
N TYR A 67 10.35 25.84 13.03
CA TYR A 67 9.54 26.50 12.03
C TYR A 67 8.19 25.83 11.79
N ASN A 68 8.16 24.50 11.74
CA ASN A 68 6.90 23.78 11.60
C ASN A 68 5.98 24.04 12.80
N ALA A 69 6.52 24.03 14.03
CA ALA A 69 5.77 24.41 15.22
C ALA A 69 5.27 25.86 15.12
N TRP A 70 6.11 26.81 14.68
CA TRP A 70 5.71 28.20 14.51
C TRP A 70 4.63 28.38 13.43
N ARG A 71 4.75 27.68 12.32
CA ARG A 71 3.77 27.70 11.21
C ARG A 71 2.41 27.16 11.64
N THR A 72 2.37 26.08 12.41
CA THR A 72 1.14 25.46 12.91
C THR A 72 0.57 26.19 14.13
N GLY A 73 1.34 27.12 14.71
CA GLY A 73 0.98 27.89 15.88
C GLY A 73 1.18 27.13 17.18
N GLY A 74 2.19 26.27 17.24
CA GLY A 74 2.70 25.60 18.44
C GLY A 74 3.73 26.44 19.21
N ILE A 75 3.99 27.70 18.82
CA ILE A 75 4.88 28.62 19.55
C ILE A 75 4.06 29.67 20.30
N TYR A 76 4.47 29.89 21.55
CA TYR A 76 3.80 30.79 22.49
C TYR A 76 4.81 31.71 23.17
N THR A 77 4.40 32.94 23.49
CA THR A 77 5.13 33.90 24.31
C THR A 77 4.54 33.94 25.71
N LEU A 78 5.36 33.77 26.72
CA LEU A 78 5.01 33.94 28.13
C LEU A 78 5.82 35.07 28.73
N SER A 79 5.17 36.09 29.26
CA SER A 79 5.80 37.16 30.05
C SER A 79 5.79 36.75 31.52
N ASP A 80 6.96 36.48 32.10
CA ASP A 80 7.14 36.13 33.49
C ASP A 80 8.25 37.00 34.10
N ASN A 81 7.91 37.82 35.11
CA ASN A 81 8.85 38.72 35.81
C ASN A 81 9.65 39.68 34.88
N ASP A 82 9.03 40.33 33.91
CA ASP A 82 9.64 41.19 32.88
C ASP A 82 10.56 40.44 31.87
N GLU A 83 10.68 39.13 31.92
CA GLU A 83 11.35 38.34 30.89
C GLU A 83 10.34 37.70 29.93
N LEU A 84 10.56 37.88 28.62
CA LEU A 84 9.80 37.23 27.57
C LEU A 84 10.41 35.85 27.28
N LYS A 85 9.67 34.79 27.62
CA LYS A 85 10.06 33.40 27.32
C LYS A 85 9.28 32.87 26.12
N LEU A 86 10.00 32.35 25.13
CA LEU A 86 9.43 31.65 23.99
C LEU A 86 9.30 30.16 24.29
N LEU A 87 8.08 29.65 24.16
CA LEU A 87 7.72 28.28 24.49
C LEU A 87 7.22 27.56 23.24
N GLN A 88 7.65 26.33 23.07
CA GLN A 88 7.16 25.40 22.05
C GLN A 88 6.29 24.33 22.73
N LEU A 89 5.10 24.12 22.19
CA LEU A 89 4.20 23.03 22.59
C LEU A 89 4.37 21.85 21.64
N SER A 90 4.85 20.72 22.17
CA SER A 90 4.98 19.48 21.40
C SER A 90 3.62 18.81 21.16
N GLU A 91 3.53 17.91 20.17
CA GLU A 91 2.33 17.06 19.94
C GLU A 91 1.96 16.20 21.15
N LYS A 92 2.92 15.92 22.04
CA LYS A 92 2.69 15.21 23.31
C LYS A 92 2.21 16.10 24.45
N GLN A 93 1.88 17.38 24.15
CA GLN A 93 1.49 18.39 25.16
C GLN A 93 2.58 18.75 26.18
N GLU A 94 3.85 18.57 25.84
CA GLU A 94 4.98 19.00 26.65
C GLU A 94 5.44 20.39 26.23
N TRP A 95 5.71 21.28 27.22
CA TRP A 95 6.23 22.60 26.99
C TRP A 95 7.76 22.58 27.01
N SER A 96 8.40 23.20 26.05
CA SER A 96 9.84 23.38 25.99
C SER A 96 10.23 24.81 25.65
N LEU A 97 11.39 25.28 26.14
CA LEU A 97 11.95 26.56 25.74
C LEU A 97 12.48 26.48 24.32
N VAL A 98 12.10 27.42 23.44
CA VAL A 98 12.59 27.45 22.07
C VAL A 98 14.13 27.62 22.01
N ALA A 99 14.69 28.50 22.87
CA ALA A 99 16.10 28.83 22.88
C ALA A 99 17.02 27.72 23.41
N SER A 100 16.60 26.95 24.42
CA SER A 100 17.42 25.90 25.04
C SER A 100 16.95 24.47 24.74
N GLY A 101 15.70 24.29 24.32
CA GLY A 101 15.11 22.97 24.15
C GLY A 101 14.74 22.27 25.46
N GLU A 102 14.92 22.90 26.62
CA GLU A 102 14.62 22.32 27.91
C GLU A 102 13.11 22.20 28.12
N VAL A 103 12.69 21.02 28.61
CA VAL A 103 11.27 20.77 28.93
C VAL A 103 10.92 21.45 30.25
N LEU A 104 9.85 22.22 30.25
CA LEU A 104 9.35 22.96 31.41
C LEU A 104 7.99 22.42 31.81
N SER A 105 7.79 22.22 33.12
CA SER A 105 6.46 21.98 33.68
C SER A 105 5.81 23.32 34.05
N LEU A 106 4.84 23.75 33.25
CA LEU A 106 4.06 24.97 33.48
C LEU A 106 2.85 24.66 34.35
N SER A 107 2.49 25.60 35.25
CA SER A 107 1.21 25.55 35.95
C SER A 107 0.07 25.91 34.99
N ASP A 108 -1.16 25.44 35.28
CA ASP A 108 -2.35 25.75 34.45
C ASP A 108 -2.59 27.26 34.29
N GLU A 109 -2.25 28.05 35.31
CA GLU A 109 -2.35 29.52 35.24
C GLU A 109 -1.31 30.15 34.30
N GLN A 110 -0.08 29.61 34.25
CA GLN A 110 0.98 30.07 33.35
C GLN A 110 0.67 29.69 31.90
N ALA A 111 0.18 28.48 31.67
CA ALA A 111 -0.28 28.02 30.35
C ALA A 111 -1.43 28.88 29.80
N ALA A 112 -2.35 29.33 30.65
CA ALA A 112 -3.46 30.20 30.27
C ALA A 112 -3.04 31.64 29.90
N ARG A 113 -1.86 32.10 30.39
CA ARG A 113 -1.30 33.43 30.07
C ARG A 113 -0.43 33.43 28.82
N ALA A 114 -0.06 32.25 28.28
CA ALA A 114 0.76 32.13 27.09
C ALA A 114 0.02 32.63 25.85
N ARG A 115 0.59 33.59 25.13
CA ARG A 115 0.04 34.12 23.90
C ARG A 115 0.61 33.40 22.70
N LYS A 116 -0.26 32.99 21.79
CA LYS A 116 0.12 32.27 20.58
C LYS A 116 0.78 33.21 19.57
N GLU A 117 2.02 32.89 19.16
CA GLU A 117 2.73 33.61 18.12
C GLU A 117 2.63 32.93 16.76
N ARG A 118 2.40 33.73 15.72
CA ARG A 118 2.29 33.23 14.35
C ARG A 118 3.23 33.96 13.41
N ALA A 119 3.92 33.20 12.58
CA ALA A 119 4.78 33.74 11.54
C ALA A 119 4.00 34.62 10.54
N SER A 120 4.54 35.76 10.17
CA SER A 120 3.97 36.61 9.13
C SER A 120 3.99 35.90 7.76
N ARG A 121 3.13 36.34 6.82
CA ARG A 121 3.11 35.76 5.46
C ARG A 121 4.46 35.94 4.74
N LYS A 122 5.13 37.07 4.96
CA LYS A 122 6.43 37.40 4.38
C LYS A 122 7.53 36.48 4.95
N THR A 123 7.60 36.36 6.27
CA THR A 123 8.55 35.48 6.97
C THR A 123 8.36 34.02 6.58
N ARG A 124 7.11 33.56 6.47
CA ARG A 124 6.81 32.19 6.01
C ARG A 124 7.33 31.92 4.60
N LYS A 125 7.24 32.90 3.70
CA LYS A 125 7.75 32.74 2.32
C LYS A 125 9.27 32.67 2.27
N LEU A 126 9.97 33.50 3.06
CA LEU A 126 11.44 33.49 3.14
C LEU A 126 11.96 32.21 3.82
N MET A 127 11.40 31.85 4.96
CA MET A 127 11.79 30.64 5.70
C MET A 127 11.55 29.35 4.90
N LYS A 128 10.52 29.31 4.06
CA LYS A 128 10.27 28.12 3.23
C LYS A 128 11.41 27.83 2.27
N GLY A 129 11.99 28.86 1.63
CA GLY A 129 13.15 28.70 0.75
C GLY A 129 14.37 28.10 1.48
N ILE A 130 14.61 28.58 2.71
CA ILE A 130 15.74 28.13 3.54
C ILE A 130 15.55 26.68 4.00
N ILE A 131 14.36 26.32 4.43
CA ILE A 131 14.09 24.94 4.88
C ILE A 131 14.26 23.96 3.73
N ASP A 132 13.81 24.33 2.54
CA ASP A 132 14.03 23.52 1.36
C ASP A 132 15.55 23.33 1.10
N THR A 133 16.39 24.38 1.25
CA THR A 133 17.86 24.28 1.13
C THR A 133 18.54 23.53 2.28
N LEU A 134 18.06 23.67 3.51
CA LEU A 134 18.55 22.89 4.65
C LEU A 134 18.28 21.40 4.47
N GLY A 135 17.14 21.02 3.90
CA GLY A 135 16.83 19.63 3.58
C GLY A 135 17.83 18.96 2.64
N LEU A 136 18.55 19.72 1.79
CA LEU A 136 19.62 19.17 0.94
C LEU A 136 20.86 18.73 1.73
N LYS A 137 21.04 19.23 2.95
CA LYS A 137 22.18 18.90 3.83
C LYS A 137 21.81 17.86 4.90
N ALA A 138 20.58 17.37 4.90
CA ALA A 138 20.10 16.40 5.90
C ALA A 138 20.94 15.11 5.90
N ASP A 139 21.15 14.52 7.06
CA ASP A 139 21.89 13.27 7.20
C ASP A 139 21.18 12.11 6.52
N GLU A 140 19.84 12.11 6.56
CA GLU A 140 19.02 11.07 5.97
C GLU A 140 18.87 11.24 4.45
N PRO A 141 19.28 10.25 3.63
CA PRO A 141 19.19 10.31 2.17
C PRO A 141 17.79 10.58 1.63
N SER A 142 16.75 10.04 2.27
CA SER A 142 15.34 10.23 1.90
C SER A 142 14.92 11.70 1.96
N VAL A 143 15.35 12.43 3.01
CA VAL A 143 15.06 13.86 3.19
C VAL A 143 15.77 14.70 2.13
N ARG A 144 17.01 14.34 1.78
CA ARG A 144 17.76 15.02 0.70
C ARG A 144 17.09 14.84 -0.66
N ILE A 145 16.65 13.61 -0.97
CA ILE A 145 15.90 13.28 -2.21
C ILE A 145 14.62 14.11 -2.30
N ASP A 146 13.80 14.09 -1.24
CA ASP A 146 12.53 14.82 -1.22
C ASP A 146 12.72 16.33 -1.38
N SER A 147 13.76 16.89 -0.75
CA SER A 147 14.08 18.32 -0.83
C SER A 147 14.55 18.71 -2.22
N ALA A 148 15.42 17.93 -2.83
CA ALA A 148 15.91 18.17 -4.19
C ALA A 148 14.78 18.11 -5.21
N MET A 149 13.91 17.11 -5.15
CA MET A 149 12.76 16.99 -6.05
C MET A 149 11.78 18.16 -5.91
N LYS A 150 11.51 18.60 -4.68
CA LYS A 150 10.67 19.80 -4.44
C LYS A 150 11.25 21.04 -5.09
N MET A 151 12.57 21.23 -4.99
CA MET A 151 13.27 22.36 -5.62
C MET A 151 13.21 22.28 -7.15
N GLY A 152 13.53 21.13 -7.73
CA GLY A 152 13.46 20.90 -9.18
C GLY A 152 12.06 21.18 -9.73
N LEU A 153 11.03 20.57 -9.13
CA LEU A 153 9.63 20.73 -9.54
C LEU A 153 9.10 22.16 -9.38
N SER A 154 9.68 22.95 -8.46
CA SER A 154 9.29 24.37 -8.27
C SER A 154 9.78 25.26 -9.40
N GLN A 155 10.78 24.85 -10.17
CA GLN A 155 11.42 25.57 -11.28
C GLN A 155 11.78 27.04 -10.96
N LYS A 156 12.37 27.27 -9.77
CA LYS A 156 12.78 28.60 -9.37
C LYS A 156 14.28 28.77 -9.60
N PRO A 157 14.72 29.90 -10.21
CA PRO A 157 16.15 30.12 -10.51
C PRO A 157 17.01 30.16 -9.25
N GLU A 158 16.48 30.61 -8.10
CA GLU A 158 17.19 30.70 -6.81
C GLU A 158 17.73 29.34 -6.29
N PHE A 159 17.25 28.21 -6.81
CA PHE A 159 17.67 26.87 -6.37
C PHE A 159 18.73 26.23 -7.27
N ILE A 160 19.07 26.82 -8.41
CA ILE A 160 20.06 26.26 -9.37
C ILE A 160 21.42 26.17 -8.68
N ASP A 161 21.92 27.27 -8.12
CA ASP A 161 23.23 27.34 -7.48
C ASP A 161 23.33 26.37 -6.28
N ALA A 162 22.26 26.25 -5.49
CA ALA A 162 22.19 25.35 -4.35
C ALA A 162 22.24 23.86 -4.77
N LEU A 163 21.57 23.51 -5.85
CA LEU A 163 21.59 22.14 -6.40
C LEU A 163 22.95 21.82 -7.02
N GLN A 164 23.57 22.75 -7.79
CA GLN A 164 24.89 22.58 -8.40
C GLN A 164 25.97 22.38 -7.34
N ALA A 165 26.01 23.25 -6.32
CA ALA A 165 26.97 23.14 -5.23
C ALA A 165 26.85 21.81 -4.47
N ARG A 166 25.67 21.25 -4.41
CA ARG A 166 25.43 19.99 -3.70
C ARG A 166 25.77 18.76 -4.54
N ILE A 167 25.64 18.81 -5.85
CA ILE A 167 26.05 17.75 -6.79
C ILE A 167 27.54 17.44 -6.67
N GLU A 168 28.38 18.46 -6.42
CA GLU A 168 29.84 18.29 -6.31
C GLU A 168 30.29 17.55 -5.03
N VAL A 169 29.45 17.59 -3.96
CA VAL A 169 29.83 17.10 -2.62
C VAL A 169 29.04 15.84 -2.20
N GLU A 170 28.01 15.45 -2.96
CA GLU A 170 27.12 14.34 -2.56
C GLU A 170 27.79 12.96 -2.69
N PRO A 171 27.94 12.19 -1.58
CA PRO A 171 28.62 10.90 -1.60
C PRO A 171 27.75 9.75 -2.13
N SER A 172 26.42 9.88 -2.08
CA SER A 172 25.49 8.82 -2.47
C SER A 172 25.15 8.92 -3.96
N LYS A 173 25.41 7.87 -4.74
CA LYS A 173 25.08 7.83 -6.17
C LYS A 173 23.59 7.96 -6.45
N GLU A 174 22.76 7.41 -5.57
CA GLU A 174 21.30 7.47 -5.71
C GLU A 174 20.79 8.90 -5.51
N VAL A 175 21.26 9.58 -4.46
CA VAL A 175 20.91 10.97 -4.18
C VAL A 175 21.47 11.90 -5.27
N LEU A 176 22.68 11.63 -5.76
CA LEU A 176 23.31 12.39 -6.84
C LEU A 176 22.48 12.35 -8.14
N GLN A 177 21.92 11.20 -8.50
CA GLN A 177 21.03 11.09 -9.66
C GLN A 177 19.79 11.97 -9.51
N VAL A 178 19.18 11.98 -8.32
CA VAL A 178 18.01 12.82 -8.05
C VAL A 178 18.38 14.31 -8.06
N PHE A 179 19.56 14.69 -7.59
CA PHE A 179 20.01 16.08 -7.66
C PHE A 179 20.19 16.54 -9.11
N LYS A 180 20.79 15.70 -9.96
CA LYS A 180 20.93 15.96 -11.39
C LYS A 180 19.56 16.07 -12.07
N GLU A 181 18.65 15.16 -11.76
CA GLU A 181 17.27 15.21 -12.25
C GLU A 181 16.57 16.51 -11.84
N ALA A 182 16.67 16.91 -10.56
CA ALA A 182 16.09 18.13 -10.05
C ALA A 182 16.67 19.40 -10.68
N LEU A 183 18.00 19.43 -10.88
CA LEU A 183 18.67 20.52 -11.59
C LEU A 183 18.21 20.60 -13.05
N ALA A 184 18.21 19.51 -13.77
CA ALA A 184 17.78 19.45 -15.16
C ALA A 184 16.31 19.89 -15.33
N ILE A 185 15.38 19.47 -14.45
CA ILE A 185 13.98 19.94 -14.44
C ILE A 185 13.91 21.45 -14.24
N ASN A 186 14.76 22.02 -13.37
CA ASN A 186 14.78 23.46 -13.12
C ASN A 186 15.32 24.23 -14.33
N LEU A 187 16.36 23.73 -14.98
CA LEU A 187 16.96 24.31 -16.18
C LEU A 187 16.03 24.32 -17.39
N LEU A 188 15.08 23.39 -17.51
CA LEU A 188 14.08 23.42 -18.59
C LEU A 188 13.34 24.76 -18.72
N LYS A 189 13.21 25.50 -17.62
CA LYS A 189 12.52 26.79 -17.59
C LYS A 189 13.44 27.98 -17.53
N ASN A 190 14.56 27.86 -16.81
CA ASN A 190 15.41 28.97 -16.41
C ASN A 190 16.77 28.98 -17.09
N GLY A 191 17.14 27.91 -17.83
CA GLY A 191 18.40 27.77 -18.53
C GLY A 191 18.47 28.53 -19.85
N SER A 192 19.69 28.71 -20.37
CA SER A 192 19.97 29.11 -21.76
C SER A 192 19.59 28.00 -22.74
N GLU A 193 19.54 28.28 -24.02
CA GLU A 193 19.16 27.29 -25.07
C GLU A 193 20.05 26.02 -25.02
N GLU A 194 21.36 26.20 -24.87
CA GLU A 194 22.31 25.08 -24.76
C GLU A 194 22.09 24.28 -23.45
N GLU A 195 21.84 24.95 -22.33
CA GLU A 195 21.54 24.30 -21.05
C GLU A 195 20.21 23.55 -21.07
N VAL A 196 19.19 24.09 -21.72
CA VAL A 196 17.89 23.43 -21.88
C VAL A 196 18.05 22.17 -22.73
N LEU A 197 18.80 22.22 -23.83
CA LEU A 197 19.08 21.07 -24.69
C LEU A 197 19.79 19.97 -23.89
N SER A 198 20.87 20.33 -23.18
CA SER A 198 21.61 19.39 -22.32
C SER A 198 20.73 18.82 -21.21
N ALA A 199 19.87 19.63 -20.61
CA ALA A 199 18.92 19.18 -19.58
C ALA A 199 17.89 18.18 -20.13
N VAL A 200 17.37 18.39 -21.34
CA VAL A 200 16.44 17.44 -22.00
C VAL A 200 17.15 16.11 -22.29
N GLU A 201 18.40 16.13 -22.74
CA GLU A 201 19.18 14.91 -22.97
C GLU A 201 19.48 14.17 -21.68
N GLU A 202 19.90 14.86 -20.61
CA GLU A 202 20.14 14.27 -19.29
C GLU A 202 18.87 13.65 -18.71
N LEU A 203 17.72 14.32 -18.79
CA LEU A 203 16.43 13.80 -18.34
C LEU A 203 15.97 12.59 -19.17
N SER A 204 16.33 12.53 -20.45
CA SER A 204 16.09 11.37 -21.30
C SER A 204 16.96 10.16 -20.88
N GLU A 205 18.24 10.38 -20.58
CA GLU A 205 19.15 9.32 -20.10
C GLU A 205 18.72 8.80 -18.72
N LEU A 206 18.33 9.70 -17.82
CA LEU A 206 17.81 9.37 -16.48
C LEU A 206 16.40 8.76 -16.54
N LYS A 207 15.73 8.81 -17.71
CA LYS A 207 14.35 8.35 -17.90
C LYS A 207 13.37 8.95 -16.87
N SER A 208 13.53 10.24 -16.59
CA SER A 208 12.80 10.95 -15.54
C SER A 208 11.30 11.01 -15.82
N ILE A 209 10.52 10.27 -15.05
CA ILE A 209 9.05 10.30 -15.15
C ILE A 209 8.50 11.66 -14.69
N ALA A 210 9.15 12.28 -13.71
CA ALA A 210 8.74 13.59 -13.17
C ALA A 210 8.90 14.71 -14.21
N ALA A 211 9.87 14.59 -15.12
CA ALA A 211 10.16 15.59 -16.14
C ALA A 211 9.18 15.55 -17.33
N ARG A 212 8.45 14.45 -17.55
CA ARG A 212 7.58 14.26 -18.71
C ARG A 212 6.67 15.46 -18.99
N GLY A 213 5.90 15.90 -17.97
CA GLY A 213 4.95 17.01 -18.14
C GLY A 213 5.62 18.36 -18.42
N PHE A 214 6.85 18.55 -17.96
CA PHE A 214 7.62 19.77 -18.24
C PHE A 214 8.17 19.78 -19.65
N ILE A 215 8.69 18.63 -20.14
CA ILE A 215 9.19 18.47 -21.51
C ILE A 215 8.03 18.58 -22.53
N GLU A 216 6.87 17.98 -22.22
CA GLU A 216 5.67 18.09 -23.05
C GLU A 216 5.19 19.54 -23.16
N LYS A 217 5.15 20.27 -22.05
CA LYS A 217 4.82 21.70 -22.03
C LYS A 217 5.86 22.55 -22.79
N LEU A 218 7.15 22.22 -22.66
CA LEU A 218 8.21 22.89 -23.38
C LEU A 218 8.01 22.70 -24.89
N LEU A 219 7.76 21.47 -25.36
CA LEU A 219 7.51 21.16 -26.76
C LEU A 219 6.30 21.90 -27.31
N GLN A 220 5.19 21.99 -26.56
CA GLN A 220 4.00 22.76 -26.96
C GLN A 220 4.32 24.26 -27.09
N THR A 221 5.05 24.82 -26.11
CA THR A 221 5.44 26.24 -26.13
C THR A 221 6.37 26.55 -27.32
N GLU A 222 7.26 25.64 -27.67
CA GLU A 222 8.16 25.77 -28.83
C GLU A 222 7.42 25.71 -30.16
N GLN A 223 6.45 24.81 -30.31
CA GLN A 223 5.59 24.71 -31.47
C GLN A 223 4.73 25.97 -31.72
N GLU A 224 4.29 26.63 -30.66
CA GLU A 224 3.49 27.85 -30.73
C GLU A 224 4.32 29.10 -30.97
N ALA A 225 5.57 29.15 -30.48
CA ALA A 225 6.38 30.37 -30.44
C ALA A 225 7.53 30.43 -31.45
N GLU A 226 7.87 29.34 -32.15
CA GLU A 226 9.07 29.20 -33.01
C GLU A 226 10.36 29.72 -32.32
N ARG A 227 10.46 29.56 -31.01
CA ARG A 227 11.39 30.29 -30.13
C ARG A 227 12.80 29.70 -30.14
N PHE A 228 12.90 28.38 -30.31
CA PHE A 228 14.16 27.63 -30.39
C PHE A 228 14.17 26.78 -31.66
N GLY A 229 15.32 26.46 -32.21
CA GLY A 229 15.44 25.77 -33.49
C GLY A 229 14.86 24.33 -33.49
N SER A 230 14.71 23.75 -34.68
CA SER A 230 14.21 22.37 -34.87
C SER A 230 14.94 21.30 -34.02
N ALA A 231 16.18 21.58 -33.61
CA ALA A 231 17.01 20.67 -32.80
C ALA A 231 16.45 20.42 -31.40
N LEU A 232 15.93 21.45 -30.72
CA LEU A 232 15.33 21.28 -29.37
C LEU A 232 13.99 20.55 -29.46
N ALA A 233 13.18 20.83 -30.47
CA ALA A 233 11.91 20.12 -30.66
C ALA A 233 12.15 18.62 -30.93
N GLU A 234 13.16 18.28 -31.74
CA GLU A 234 13.55 16.89 -31.99
C GLU A 234 14.11 16.22 -30.74
N ALA A 235 14.91 16.93 -29.93
CA ALA A 235 15.42 16.41 -28.66
C ALA A 235 14.28 16.15 -27.66
N CYS A 236 13.33 17.07 -27.50
CA CYS A 236 12.14 16.89 -26.66
C CYS A 236 11.32 15.69 -27.11
N GLN A 237 11.12 15.52 -28.43
CA GLN A 237 10.34 14.40 -28.95
C GLN A 237 11.05 13.05 -28.72
N ARG A 238 12.37 12.99 -28.91
CA ARG A 238 13.18 11.80 -28.57
C ARG A 238 13.15 11.49 -27.07
N ALA A 239 13.29 12.50 -26.21
CA ALA A 239 13.20 12.36 -24.77
C ALA A 239 11.84 11.83 -24.34
N LEU A 240 10.74 12.38 -24.85
CA LEU A 240 9.38 11.92 -24.57
C LEU A 240 9.18 10.46 -24.98
N THR A 241 9.61 10.07 -26.20
CA THR A 241 9.49 8.67 -26.63
C THR A 241 10.29 7.71 -25.75
N THR A 242 11.48 8.10 -25.29
CA THR A 242 12.31 7.30 -24.39
C THR A 242 11.66 7.16 -23.01
N ILE A 243 11.17 8.27 -22.43
CA ILE A 243 10.50 8.29 -21.14
C ILE A 243 9.18 7.49 -21.21
N GLU A 244 8.38 7.66 -22.27
CA GLU A 244 7.14 6.91 -22.45
C GLU A 244 7.38 5.40 -22.61
N SER A 245 8.41 5.01 -23.36
CA SER A 245 8.78 3.59 -23.46
C SER A 245 9.17 2.99 -22.10
N HIS A 246 9.87 3.77 -21.28
CA HIS A 246 10.21 3.38 -19.91
C HIS A 246 8.98 3.28 -18.99
N ILE A 247 8.07 4.27 -19.05
CA ILE A 247 6.79 4.24 -18.32
C ILE A 247 5.99 3.01 -18.72
N ASN A 248 5.82 2.76 -20.03
CA ASN A 248 5.10 1.59 -20.52
C ASN A 248 5.72 0.27 -20.02
N THR A 249 7.04 0.20 -19.95
CA THR A 249 7.74 -0.97 -19.39
C THR A 249 7.45 -1.14 -17.90
N LEU A 250 7.52 -0.07 -17.11
CA LEU A 250 7.21 -0.11 -15.68
C LEU A 250 5.73 -0.44 -15.44
N GLU A 251 4.82 0.12 -16.23
CA GLU A 251 3.39 -0.19 -16.17
C GLU A 251 3.09 -1.64 -16.53
N PHE A 252 3.80 -2.19 -17.52
CA PHE A 252 3.68 -3.60 -17.86
C PHE A 252 4.08 -4.51 -16.68
N PHE A 253 5.25 -4.29 -16.09
CA PHE A 253 5.67 -5.05 -14.90
C PHE A 253 4.74 -4.83 -13.72
N GLY A 254 4.26 -3.58 -13.51
CA GLY A 254 3.28 -3.24 -12.51
C GLY A 254 1.95 -3.98 -12.70
N SER A 255 1.46 -4.02 -13.93
CA SER A 255 0.23 -4.73 -14.28
C SER A 255 0.40 -6.23 -14.15
N PHE A 256 1.56 -6.77 -14.51
CA PHE A 256 1.89 -8.17 -14.33
C PHE A 256 1.87 -8.57 -12.84
N PHE A 257 2.52 -7.78 -11.98
CA PHE A 257 2.49 -7.99 -10.54
C PHE A 257 1.08 -7.87 -9.94
N ARG A 258 0.33 -6.82 -10.34
CA ARG A 258 -1.07 -6.66 -9.93
C ARG A 258 -1.93 -7.83 -10.42
N GLY A 259 -1.66 -8.34 -11.63
CA GLY A 259 -2.35 -9.49 -12.22
C GLY A 259 -2.14 -10.78 -11.42
N PHE A 260 -0.90 -11.06 -11.00
CA PHE A 260 -0.59 -12.19 -10.12
C PHE A 260 -1.29 -12.05 -8.76
N SER A 261 -1.29 -10.85 -8.18
CA SER A 261 -1.98 -10.61 -6.91
C SER A 261 -3.50 -10.81 -7.02
N THR A 262 -4.12 -10.27 -8.07
CA THR A 262 -5.57 -10.44 -8.34
C THR A 262 -5.89 -11.91 -8.63
N GLY A 263 -5.07 -12.56 -9.46
CA GLY A 263 -5.17 -14.00 -9.74
C GLY A 263 -5.05 -14.86 -8.47
N SER A 264 -4.21 -14.45 -7.51
CA SER A 264 -4.07 -15.14 -6.22
C SER A 264 -5.34 -15.06 -5.37
N VAL A 265 -6.01 -13.91 -5.35
CA VAL A 265 -7.31 -13.77 -4.68
C VAL A 265 -8.37 -14.64 -5.36
N LEU A 266 -8.47 -14.54 -6.70
CA LEU A 266 -9.40 -15.35 -7.49
C LEU A 266 -9.14 -16.85 -7.27
N LEU A 267 -7.88 -17.26 -7.13
CA LEU A 267 -7.50 -18.64 -6.86
C LEU A 267 -8.05 -19.13 -5.52
N ILE A 268 -7.89 -18.35 -4.43
CA ILE A 268 -8.42 -18.75 -3.10
C ILE A 268 -9.93 -18.93 -3.16
N VAL A 269 -10.64 -17.94 -3.72
CA VAL A 269 -12.12 -17.97 -3.83
C VAL A 269 -12.56 -19.11 -4.73
N SER A 270 -11.94 -19.25 -5.91
CA SER A 270 -12.30 -20.27 -6.90
C SER A 270 -12.00 -21.69 -6.44
N PHE A 271 -10.99 -21.91 -5.59
CA PHE A 271 -10.72 -23.23 -5.00
C PHE A 271 -11.89 -23.68 -4.14
N GLY A 272 -12.46 -22.78 -3.33
CA GLY A 272 -13.68 -23.08 -2.59
C GLY A 272 -14.82 -23.51 -3.50
N LEU A 273 -15.04 -22.77 -4.60
CA LEU A 273 -16.06 -23.08 -5.58
C LEU A 273 -15.74 -24.36 -6.39
N ALA A 274 -14.49 -24.57 -6.80
CA ALA A 274 -14.06 -25.76 -7.52
C ALA A 274 -14.26 -27.05 -6.70
N ILE A 275 -14.05 -26.96 -5.40
CA ILE A 275 -14.32 -28.04 -4.46
C ILE A 275 -15.82 -28.31 -4.35
N THR A 276 -16.64 -27.29 -4.12
CA THR A 276 -18.10 -27.48 -3.95
C THR A 276 -18.79 -27.86 -5.27
N PHE A 277 -18.51 -27.16 -6.36
CA PHE A 277 -19.10 -27.45 -7.66
C PHE A 277 -18.53 -28.72 -8.27
N GLY A 278 -17.20 -28.90 -8.22
CA GLY A 278 -16.53 -30.08 -8.81
C GLY A 278 -16.83 -31.40 -8.10
N LEU A 279 -17.07 -31.38 -6.78
CA LEU A 279 -17.29 -32.58 -5.97
C LEU A 279 -18.76 -32.92 -5.76
N MET A 280 -19.60 -31.89 -5.61
CA MET A 280 -21.00 -32.08 -5.27
C MET A 280 -21.93 -31.90 -6.47
N GLY A 281 -21.45 -31.31 -7.57
CA GLY A 281 -22.26 -30.99 -8.76
C GLY A 281 -23.30 -29.90 -8.53
N ILE A 282 -23.16 -29.09 -7.47
CA ILE A 282 -24.11 -28.06 -7.10
C ILE A 282 -23.56 -26.69 -7.51
N ILE A 283 -24.37 -25.96 -8.25
CA ILE A 283 -24.08 -24.56 -8.56
C ILE A 283 -24.52 -23.71 -7.38
N ASN A 284 -23.56 -23.19 -6.62
CA ASN A 284 -23.83 -22.36 -5.44
C ASN A 284 -23.63 -20.87 -5.75
N MET A 285 -24.72 -20.15 -6.06
CA MET A 285 -24.64 -18.71 -6.30
C MET A 285 -24.40 -17.88 -5.02
N ALA A 286 -24.69 -18.45 -3.85
CA ALA A 286 -24.39 -17.80 -2.57
C ALA A 286 -22.89 -17.87 -2.18
N HIS A 287 -22.05 -18.55 -2.98
CA HIS A 287 -20.62 -18.68 -2.67
C HIS A 287 -19.92 -17.31 -2.54
N GLY A 288 -20.31 -16.32 -3.35
CA GLY A 288 -19.81 -14.95 -3.23
C GLY A 288 -20.08 -14.31 -1.87
N GLU A 289 -21.21 -14.63 -1.25
CA GLU A 289 -21.58 -14.04 0.05
C GLU A 289 -20.69 -14.56 1.19
N PHE A 290 -20.09 -15.75 1.04
CA PHE A 290 -19.07 -16.23 1.97
C PHE A 290 -17.77 -15.42 1.86
N VAL A 291 -17.47 -14.86 0.68
CA VAL A 291 -16.38 -13.87 0.52
C VAL A 291 -16.72 -12.61 1.33
N ALA A 292 -17.95 -12.11 1.24
CA ALA A 292 -18.38 -10.96 2.03
C ALA A 292 -18.33 -11.25 3.55
N ILE A 293 -18.76 -12.46 4.00
CA ILE A 293 -18.59 -12.88 5.40
C ILE A 293 -17.15 -12.74 5.85
N GLY A 294 -16.17 -13.20 5.05
CA GLY A 294 -14.75 -13.10 5.37
C GLY A 294 -14.30 -11.66 5.58
N GLY A 295 -14.69 -10.75 4.67
CA GLY A 295 -14.41 -9.32 4.78
C GLY A 295 -15.03 -8.70 6.04
N TYR A 296 -16.32 -8.97 6.32
CA TYR A 296 -17.00 -8.44 7.50
C TYR A 296 -16.47 -9.00 8.82
N ILE A 297 -16.08 -10.27 8.88
CA ILE A 297 -15.41 -10.82 10.07
C ILE A 297 -14.09 -10.12 10.31
N THR A 298 -13.30 -9.86 9.26
CA THR A 298 -12.05 -9.10 9.38
C THR A 298 -12.31 -7.69 9.92
N PHE A 299 -13.35 -7.01 9.42
CA PHE A 299 -13.77 -5.71 9.94
C PHE A 299 -14.22 -5.76 11.40
N MET A 300 -14.99 -6.77 11.80
CA MET A 300 -15.43 -6.94 13.19
C MET A 300 -14.25 -7.19 14.13
N VAL A 301 -13.32 -8.06 13.75
CA VAL A 301 -12.10 -8.33 14.52
C VAL A 301 -11.28 -7.07 14.67
N GLN A 302 -11.06 -6.32 13.58
CA GLN A 302 -10.37 -5.04 13.62
C GLN A 302 -11.05 -4.06 14.59
N SER A 303 -12.36 -3.89 14.46
CA SER A 303 -13.13 -2.97 15.31
C SER A 303 -13.04 -3.35 16.80
N PHE A 304 -13.03 -4.65 17.10
CA PHE A 304 -12.82 -5.16 18.45
C PHE A 304 -11.41 -4.80 18.96
N PHE A 305 -10.36 -4.99 18.15
CA PHE A 305 -8.98 -4.65 18.52
C PHE A 305 -8.81 -3.14 18.73
N ILE A 306 -9.41 -2.31 17.86
CA ILE A 306 -9.38 -0.84 18.02
C ILE A 306 -10.03 -0.42 19.32
N LYS A 307 -11.20 -0.99 19.65
CA LYS A 307 -11.95 -0.64 20.86
C LYS A 307 -11.20 -1.06 22.13
N THR A 308 -10.46 -2.17 22.08
CA THR A 308 -9.84 -2.76 23.28
C THR A 308 -8.43 -2.23 23.52
N TRP A 309 -7.62 -2.07 22.47
CA TRP A 309 -6.19 -1.70 22.57
C TRP A 309 -5.81 -0.40 21.86
N GLY A 310 -6.67 0.14 21.01
CA GLY A 310 -6.37 1.34 20.20
C GLY A 310 -5.55 1.05 18.94
N ILE A 311 -5.59 1.98 17.98
CA ILE A 311 -4.93 1.83 16.65
C ILE A 311 -3.39 1.82 16.75
N GLY A 312 -2.79 2.48 17.75
CA GLY A 312 -1.32 2.61 17.88
C GLY A 312 -0.65 1.50 18.70
N SER A 313 -1.37 0.47 19.14
CA SER A 313 -0.80 -0.60 19.95
C SER A 313 -0.16 -1.69 19.08
N ALA A 314 0.98 -2.25 19.53
CA ALA A 314 1.62 -3.41 18.88
C ALA A 314 0.68 -4.64 18.78
N VAL A 315 -0.33 -4.71 19.64
CA VAL A 315 -1.34 -5.79 19.63
C VAL A 315 -2.29 -5.62 18.43
N PHE A 316 -2.53 -4.38 18.00
CA PHE A 316 -3.38 -4.12 16.84
C PHE A 316 -2.88 -4.83 15.58
N ASP A 317 -1.59 -4.93 15.38
CA ASP A 317 -1.00 -5.56 14.19
C ASP A 317 -1.33 -7.05 14.02
N TRP A 318 -1.77 -7.71 15.09
CA TRP A 318 -2.14 -9.13 15.06
C TRP A 318 -3.60 -9.39 14.63
N TYR A 319 -4.45 -8.33 14.57
CA TYR A 319 -5.87 -8.52 14.28
C TYR A 319 -6.10 -9.30 12.98
N PHE A 320 -5.30 -9.03 11.93
CA PHE A 320 -5.47 -9.66 10.63
C PHE A 320 -5.13 -11.15 10.66
N LEU A 321 -4.04 -11.54 11.32
CA LEU A 321 -3.68 -12.96 11.49
C LEU A 321 -4.72 -13.73 12.31
N VAL A 322 -5.37 -13.09 13.30
CA VAL A 322 -6.47 -13.69 14.08
C VAL A 322 -7.75 -13.76 13.23
N SER A 323 -7.99 -12.77 12.37
CA SER A 323 -9.19 -12.75 11.52
C SER A 323 -9.22 -13.87 10.48
N LEU A 324 -8.06 -14.32 9.97
CA LEU A 324 -7.99 -15.38 8.97
C LEU A 324 -8.61 -16.72 9.44
N PRO A 325 -8.16 -17.34 10.55
CA PRO A 325 -8.79 -18.57 11.02
C PRO A 325 -10.24 -18.33 11.49
N LEU A 326 -10.53 -17.19 12.10
CA LEU A 326 -11.87 -16.88 12.56
C LEU A 326 -12.87 -16.78 11.40
N SER A 327 -12.51 -16.09 10.32
CA SER A 327 -13.34 -15.98 9.11
C SER A 327 -13.58 -17.35 8.46
N PHE A 328 -12.54 -18.18 8.39
CA PHE A 328 -12.65 -19.55 7.89
C PHE A 328 -13.66 -20.36 8.71
N PHE A 329 -13.52 -20.43 10.02
CA PHE A 329 -14.38 -21.24 10.88
C PHE A 329 -15.81 -20.71 10.96
N VAL A 330 -16.02 -19.41 11.01
CA VAL A 330 -17.37 -18.81 11.02
C VAL A 330 -18.08 -19.10 9.71
N ALA A 331 -17.43 -18.88 8.57
CA ALA A 331 -18.01 -19.16 7.26
C ALA A 331 -18.24 -20.66 7.04
N ALA A 332 -17.32 -21.52 7.46
CA ALA A 332 -17.48 -22.97 7.40
C ALA A 332 -18.67 -23.44 8.26
N SER A 333 -18.84 -22.88 9.45
CA SER A 333 -19.97 -23.20 10.33
C SER A 333 -21.30 -22.77 9.72
N PHE A 334 -21.36 -21.55 9.16
CA PHE A 334 -22.54 -21.06 8.45
C PHE A 334 -22.82 -21.89 7.20
N GLY A 335 -21.78 -22.28 6.45
CA GLY A 335 -21.90 -23.20 5.32
C GLY A 335 -22.45 -24.55 5.72
N LEU A 336 -21.97 -25.15 6.83
CA LEU A 336 -22.54 -26.38 7.39
C LEU A 336 -24.02 -26.27 7.71
N LEU A 337 -24.42 -25.14 8.26
CA LEU A 337 -25.81 -24.86 8.62
C LEU A 337 -26.68 -24.77 7.37
N LEU A 338 -26.24 -24.05 6.35
CA LEU A 338 -26.96 -23.95 5.06
C LEU A 338 -27.04 -25.29 4.34
N GLU A 339 -25.96 -26.06 4.35
CA GLU A 339 -25.97 -27.39 3.70
C GLU A 339 -26.98 -28.30 4.38
N LYS A 340 -26.97 -28.40 5.71
CA LYS A 340 -27.89 -29.27 6.45
C LYS A 340 -29.35 -28.85 6.38
N SER A 341 -29.64 -27.55 6.33
CA SER A 341 -30.99 -27.00 6.35
C SER A 341 -31.66 -26.98 4.97
N ILE A 342 -30.91 -26.64 3.91
CA ILE A 342 -31.48 -26.33 2.61
C ILE A 342 -30.84 -27.16 1.48
N ILE A 343 -29.49 -27.08 1.34
CA ILE A 343 -28.82 -27.57 0.12
C ILE A 343 -28.88 -29.08 -0.01
N ARG A 344 -28.86 -29.82 1.09
CA ARG A 344 -28.95 -31.30 1.09
C ARG A 344 -30.21 -31.84 0.36
N PHE A 345 -31.27 -31.09 0.32
CA PHE A 345 -32.53 -31.49 -0.36
C PHE A 345 -32.50 -31.23 -1.87
N LEU A 346 -31.51 -30.46 -2.34
CA LEU A 346 -31.41 -29.99 -3.73
C LEU A 346 -30.33 -30.71 -4.56
N TYR A 347 -29.61 -31.69 -3.99
CA TYR A 347 -28.48 -32.38 -4.65
C TYR A 347 -28.75 -33.02 -6.01
N ARG A 348 -29.99 -33.31 -6.35
CA ARG A 348 -30.36 -33.92 -7.62
C ARG A 348 -31.09 -32.98 -8.57
N ARG A 349 -31.12 -31.69 -8.25
CA ARG A 349 -31.89 -30.68 -8.96
C ARG A 349 -31.09 -29.40 -9.18
N PRO A 350 -30.21 -29.42 -10.22
CA PRO A 350 -29.24 -28.31 -10.41
C PRO A 350 -29.91 -26.95 -10.59
N LEU A 351 -30.99 -26.85 -11.35
CA LEU A 351 -31.71 -25.59 -11.58
C LEU A 351 -32.38 -25.05 -10.32
N GLU A 352 -33.02 -25.93 -9.53
CA GLU A 352 -33.63 -25.55 -8.26
C GLU A 352 -32.55 -25.10 -7.24
N SER A 353 -31.39 -25.78 -7.22
CA SER A 353 -30.29 -25.38 -6.35
C SER A 353 -29.70 -24.00 -6.70
N LEU A 354 -29.61 -23.68 -8.00
CA LEU A 354 -29.16 -22.39 -8.48
C LEU A 354 -30.13 -21.28 -8.03
N LEU A 355 -31.42 -21.44 -8.26
CA LEU A 355 -32.45 -20.46 -7.88
C LEU A 355 -32.54 -20.27 -6.36
N CYS A 356 -32.46 -21.36 -5.60
CA CYS A 356 -32.51 -21.32 -4.14
C CYS A 356 -31.28 -20.61 -3.57
N THR A 357 -30.09 -20.95 -4.05
CA THR A 357 -28.84 -20.31 -3.59
C THR A 357 -28.76 -18.84 -4.00
N TRP A 358 -29.34 -18.46 -5.13
CA TRP A 358 -29.49 -17.06 -5.51
C TRP A 358 -30.42 -16.29 -4.56
N GLY A 359 -31.55 -16.88 -4.18
CA GLY A 359 -32.44 -16.34 -3.16
C GLY A 359 -31.74 -16.18 -1.80
N ILE A 360 -30.93 -17.19 -1.38
CA ILE A 360 -30.10 -17.11 -0.16
C ILE A 360 -29.10 -15.95 -0.25
N SER A 361 -28.44 -15.78 -1.41
CA SER A 361 -27.52 -14.65 -1.63
C SER A 361 -28.20 -13.31 -1.39
N MET A 362 -29.39 -13.10 -1.95
CA MET A 362 -30.16 -11.86 -1.73
C MET A 362 -30.50 -11.62 -0.26
N VAL A 363 -30.91 -12.67 0.46
CA VAL A 363 -31.21 -12.59 1.89
C VAL A 363 -29.93 -12.20 2.66
N MET A 364 -28.80 -12.84 2.37
CA MET A 364 -27.53 -12.54 3.03
C MET A 364 -27.08 -11.09 2.77
N GLN A 365 -27.18 -10.61 1.52
CA GLN A 365 -26.87 -9.21 1.19
C GLN A 365 -27.75 -8.24 1.98
N GLN A 366 -29.03 -8.54 2.12
CA GLN A 366 -29.93 -7.70 2.90
C GLN A 366 -29.60 -7.76 4.41
N CYS A 367 -29.21 -8.92 4.94
CA CYS A 367 -28.72 -9.04 6.31
C CYS A 367 -27.45 -8.20 6.52
N PHE A 368 -26.50 -8.21 5.59
CA PHE A 368 -25.30 -7.36 5.68
C PHE A 368 -25.65 -5.86 5.71
N ARG A 369 -26.62 -5.43 4.87
CA ARG A 369 -27.09 -4.03 4.90
C ARG A 369 -27.77 -3.65 6.20
N LEU A 370 -28.52 -4.56 6.81
CA LEU A 370 -29.20 -4.29 8.08
C LEU A 370 -28.23 -4.25 9.26
N ILE A 371 -27.18 -5.09 9.25
CA ILE A 371 -26.22 -5.20 10.36
C ILE A 371 -25.12 -4.14 10.25
N PHE A 372 -24.53 -3.96 9.07
CA PHE A 372 -23.34 -3.12 8.84
C PHE A 372 -23.65 -1.81 8.12
N GLY A 373 -24.88 -1.64 7.62
CA GLY A 373 -25.27 -0.51 6.80
C GLY A 373 -25.08 -0.76 5.31
N ALA A 374 -25.59 0.18 4.49
CA ALA A 374 -25.48 0.11 3.02
C ALA A 374 -24.13 0.61 2.48
N ALA A 375 -23.39 1.39 3.28
CA ALA A 375 -22.09 1.94 2.89
C ALA A 375 -20.98 0.89 3.02
N ASN A 376 -19.94 1.05 2.19
CA ASN A 376 -18.74 0.25 2.32
C ASN A 376 -17.98 0.66 3.57
N VAL A 377 -17.46 -0.32 4.31
CA VAL A 377 -16.59 -0.13 5.47
C VAL A 377 -15.12 -0.35 5.08
N GLN A 378 -14.25 0.48 5.65
CA GLN A 378 -12.81 0.39 5.41
C GLN A 378 -12.15 -0.46 6.49
N VAL A 379 -11.22 -1.31 6.08
CA VAL A 379 -10.34 -2.07 6.95
C VAL A 379 -8.93 -1.49 6.82
N ASN A 380 -8.36 -1.03 7.92
CA ASN A 380 -7.01 -0.46 7.94
C ASN A 380 -5.97 -1.58 7.95
N ASN A 381 -4.94 -1.46 7.13
CA ASN A 381 -3.86 -2.44 7.12
C ASN A 381 -3.07 -2.43 8.44
N PRO A 382 -2.63 -3.60 8.95
CA PRO A 382 -1.69 -3.64 10.06
C PRO A 382 -0.33 -3.05 9.67
N GLY A 383 0.43 -2.52 10.64
CA GLY A 383 1.69 -1.80 10.40
C GLY A 383 2.70 -2.58 9.56
N TRP A 384 2.81 -3.88 9.76
CA TRP A 384 3.72 -4.75 8.99
C TRP A 384 3.30 -5.00 7.52
N LEU A 385 2.06 -4.68 7.13
CA LEU A 385 1.57 -4.69 5.75
C LEU A 385 1.58 -3.30 5.10
N MET A 386 1.89 -2.25 5.86
CA MET A 386 2.03 -0.90 5.32
C MET A 386 3.37 -0.75 4.61
N GLY A 387 3.36 0.00 3.51
CA GLY A 387 4.55 0.25 2.72
C GLY A 387 4.65 -0.59 1.45
N SER A 388 5.74 -0.38 0.74
CA SER A 388 6.04 -1.03 -0.53
C SER A 388 7.54 -1.26 -0.69
N LEU A 389 7.89 -2.31 -1.40
CA LEU A 389 9.23 -2.58 -1.87
C LEU A 389 9.40 -1.92 -3.24
N SER A 390 10.31 -0.95 -3.35
CA SER A 390 10.66 -0.32 -4.63
C SER A 390 11.82 -1.07 -5.29
N LEU A 391 11.62 -1.53 -6.51
CA LEU A 391 12.64 -2.18 -7.33
C LEU A 391 12.70 -1.49 -8.69
N GLY A 392 13.77 -0.73 -8.96
CA GLY A 392 14.01 -0.13 -10.28
C GLY A 392 12.88 0.79 -10.78
N GLY A 393 12.26 1.60 -9.89
CA GLY A 393 11.16 2.51 -10.23
C GLY A 393 9.76 1.88 -10.18
N PHE A 394 9.66 0.57 -9.91
CA PHE A 394 8.40 -0.13 -9.72
C PHE A 394 8.17 -0.45 -8.23
N SER A 395 7.00 -0.11 -7.69
CA SER A 395 6.65 -0.33 -6.28
C SER A 395 5.72 -1.52 -6.10
N MET A 396 6.14 -2.49 -5.27
CA MET A 396 5.36 -3.66 -4.89
C MET A 396 4.82 -3.51 -3.47
N SER A 397 3.49 -3.37 -3.30
CA SER A 397 2.88 -3.30 -1.97
C SER A 397 3.08 -4.59 -1.18
N TYR A 398 3.48 -4.50 0.09
CA TYR A 398 3.60 -5.64 1.01
C TYR A 398 2.28 -6.39 1.17
N THR A 399 1.15 -5.69 1.16
CA THR A 399 -0.20 -6.29 1.21
C THR A 399 -0.40 -7.30 0.08
N ARG A 400 -0.04 -6.93 -1.17
CA ARG A 400 -0.19 -7.82 -2.33
C ARG A 400 0.76 -9.00 -2.28
N LEU A 401 2.00 -8.80 -1.83
CA LEU A 401 2.98 -9.89 -1.62
C LEU A 401 2.46 -10.89 -0.58
N PHE A 402 1.91 -10.41 0.53
CA PHE A 402 1.33 -11.28 1.55
C PHE A 402 0.15 -12.10 1.01
N ILE A 403 -0.72 -11.52 0.20
CA ILE A 403 -1.86 -12.23 -0.41
C ILE A 403 -1.39 -13.33 -1.35
N MET A 404 -0.34 -13.08 -2.14
CA MET A 404 0.27 -14.12 -2.99
C MET A 404 0.84 -15.27 -2.15
N LEU A 405 1.51 -14.94 -1.03
CA LEU A 405 1.99 -15.94 -0.07
C LEU A 405 0.83 -16.72 0.57
N LEU A 406 -0.23 -16.01 1.00
CA LEU A 406 -1.43 -16.63 1.57
C LEU A 406 -2.08 -17.59 0.57
N ALA A 407 -2.19 -17.20 -0.70
CA ALA A 407 -2.73 -18.05 -1.75
C ALA A 407 -1.89 -19.33 -1.91
N LEU A 408 -0.56 -19.22 -1.90
CA LEU A 408 0.34 -20.36 -1.96
C LEU A 408 0.13 -21.31 -0.77
N ILE A 409 0.01 -20.77 0.45
CA ILE A 409 -0.26 -21.53 1.67
C ILE A 409 -1.61 -22.25 1.56
N VAL A 410 -2.66 -21.56 1.11
CA VAL A 410 -4.00 -22.14 0.92
C VAL A 410 -3.99 -23.26 -0.11
N VAL A 411 -3.29 -23.09 -1.23
CA VAL A 411 -3.12 -24.13 -2.25
C VAL A 411 -2.42 -25.36 -1.67
N MET A 412 -1.31 -25.16 -0.97
CA MET A 412 -0.55 -26.27 -0.36
C MET A 412 -1.38 -26.99 0.70
N MET A 413 -2.09 -26.24 1.55
CA MET A 413 -2.94 -26.81 2.60
C MET A 413 -4.12 -27.58 1.99
N THR A 414 -4.77 -27.05 0.97
CA THR A 414 -5.86 -27.70 0.24
C THR A 414 -5.37 -28.97 -0.47
N TRP A 415 -4.22 -28.91 -1.15
CA TRP A 415 -3.59 -30.06 -1.78
C TRP A 415 -3.23 -31.15 -0.77
N PHE A 416 -2.63 -30.78 0.38
CA PHE A 416 -2.32 -31.70 1.47
C PHE A 416 -3.60 -32.36 2.01
N LEU A 417 -4.63 -31.56 2.30
CA LEU A 417 -5.92 -32.05 2.81
C LEU A 417 -6.56 -33.05 1.84
N LEU A 418 -6.58 -32.73 0.55
CA LEU A 418 -7.23 -33.60 -0.44
C LEU A 418 -6.40 -34.83 -0.78
N ARG A 419 -5.06 -34.79 -0.75
CA ARG A 419 -4.21 -35.94 -1.13
C ARG A 419 -3.77 -36.81 0.03
N LYS A 420 -3.59 -36.26 1.22
CA LYS A 420 -2.94 -36.94 2.34
C LYS A 420 -3.87 -37.27 3.51
N THR A 421 -5.12 -36.77 3.53
CA THR A 421 -6.06 -37.06 4.62
C THR A 421 -7.16 -38.05 4.22
N ASN A 422 -7.78 -38.67 5.23
CA ASN A 422 -8.92 -39.58 5.05
C ASN A 422 -10.13 -38.85 4.46
N LEU A 423 -10.32 -37.56 4.83
CA LEU A 423 -11.37 -36.72 4.26
C LEU A 423 -11.18 -36.57 2.75
N GLY A 424 -9.98 -36.29 2.28
CA GLY A 424 -9.69 -36.22 0.85
C GLY A 424 -9.88 -37.56 0.12
N LEU A 425 -9.59 -38.69 0.78
CA LEU A 425 -9.86 -40.01 0.23
C LEU A 425 -11.37 -40.24 0.04
N HIS A 426 -12.17 -39.96 1.07
CA HIS A 426 -13.62 -40.08 1.03
C HIS A 426 -14.24 -39.15 -0.03
N ILE A 427 -13.77 -37.92 -0.13
CA ILE A 427 -14.20 -36.96 -1.16
C ILE A 427 -13.98 -37.56 -2.55
N ARG A 428 -12.78 -38.05 -2.88
CA ARG A 428 -12.49 -38.66 -4.19
C ARG A 428 -13.32 -39.90 -4.46
N ALA A 429 -13.58 -40.74 -3.46
CA ALA A 429 -14.42 -41.93 -3.59
C ALA A 429 -15.88 -41.52 -3.93
N VAL A 430 -16.42 -40.52 -3.25
CA VAL A 430 -17.78 -40.01 -3.51
C VAL A 430 -17.90 -39.36 -4.89
N MET A 431 -16.82 -38.69 -5.36
CA MET A 431 -16.75 -38.12 -6.71
C MET A 431 -16.82 -39.18 -7.81
N GLN A 432 -16.10 -40.29 -7.63
CA GLN A 432 -16.06 -41.37 -8.64
C GLN A 432 -17.38 -42.08 -8.77
N ASN A 433 -17.98 -42.50 -7.66
CA ASN A 433 -19.30 -43.11 -7.64
C ASN A 433 -19.93 -42.99 -6.26
N ARG A 434 -20.95 -42.14 -6.16
CA ARG A 434 -21.66 -41.83 -4.91
C ARG A 434 -22.41 -43.04 -4.33
N GLY A 435 -23.03 -43.87 -5.21
CA GLY A 435 -23.73 -45.08 -4.79
C GLY A 435 -22.79 -46.14 -4.24
N MET A 436 -21.70 -46.43 -4.96
CA MET A 436 -20.68 -47.37 -4.54
C MET A 436 -20.00 -46.97 -3.24
N ALA A 437 -19.64 -45.68 -3.10
CA ALA A 437 -19.06 -45.14 -1.87
C ALA A 437 -20.01 -45.34 -0.67
N SER A 438 -21.30 -45.11 -0.84
CA SER A 438 -22.31 -45.38 0.19
C SER A 438 -22.38 -46.85 0.57
N SER A 439 -22.36 -47.76 -0.43
CA SER A 439 -22.40 -49.22 -0.22
C SER A 439 -21.17 -49.73 0.51
N LEU A 440 -20.01 -49.06 0.34
CA LEU A 440 -18.76 -49.35 1.06
C LEU A 440 -18.72 -48.72 2.48
N GLY A 441 -19.83 -48.14 2.96
CA GLY A 441 -19.93 -47.59 4.30
C GLY A 441 -19.40 -46.16 4.46
N ILE A 442 -19.07 -45.45 3.37
CA ILE A 442 -18.66 -44.03 3.45
C ILE A 442 -19.89 -43.18 3.76
N PRO A 443 -19.87 -42.35 4.82
CA PRO A 443 -21.01 -41.49 5.19
C PRO A 443 -21.10 -40.28 4.24
N VAL A 444 -21.69 -40.48 3.04
CA VAL A 444 -21.73 -39.48 1.96
C VAL A 444 -22.31 -38.13 2.42
N SER A 445 -23.35 -38.14 3.26
CA SER A 445 -23.94 -36.90 3.79
C SER A 445 -22.92 -36.09 4.60
N ARG A 446 -22.13 -36.74 5.47
CA ARG A 446 -21.10 -36.07 6.28
C ARG A 446 -19.97 -35.54 5.39
N VAL A 447 -19.56 -36.32 4.38
CA VAL A 447 -18.51 -35.90 3.43
C VAL A 447 -18.96 -34.66 2.67
N ASN A 448 -20.20 -34.63 2.18
CA ASN A 448 -20.74 -33.47 1.48
C ASN A 448 -20.79 -32.23 2.38
N SER A 449 -21.32 -32.36 3.61
CA SER A 449 -21.39 -31.23 4.55
C SER A 449 -20.00 -30.67 4.86
N MET A 450 -19.00 -31.53 5.11
CA MET A 450 -17.62 -31.09 5.37
C MET A 450 -16.97 -30.43 4.13
N THR A 451 -17.25 -30.99 2.95
CA THR A 451 -16.75 -30.43 1.68
C THR A 451 -17.34 -29.04 1.40
N PHE A 452 -18.64 -28.88 1.64
CA PHE A 452 -19.31 -27.60 1.48
C PHE A 452 -18.75 -26.56 2.48
N ALA A 453 -18.60 -26.95 3.75
CA ALA A 453 -18.01 -26.10 4.77
C ALA A 453 -16.59 -25.65 4.43
N LEU A 454 -15.77 -26.58 3.94
CA LEU A 454 -14.40 -26.26 3.49
C LEU A 454 -14.43 -25.23 2.37
N GLY A 455 -15.29 -25.41 1.36
CA GLY A 455 -15.43 -24.44 0.26
C GLY A 455 -15.85 -23.05 0.72
N CYS A 456 -16.82 -22.97 1.65
CA CYS A 456 -17.28 -21.70 2.24
C CYS A 456 -16.18 -21.03 3.07
N GLY A 457 -15.41 -21.81 3.85
CA GLY A 457 -14.27 -21.31 4.60
C GLY A 457 -13.17 -20.74 3.72
N LEU A 458 -12.84 -21.42 2.60
CA LEU A 458 -11.87 -20.92 1.62
C LEU A 458 -12.34 -19.61 0.97
N ALA A 459 -13.63 -19.50 0.61
CA ALA A 459 -14.19 -18.25 0.10
C ALA A 459 -14.00 -17.09 1.08
N ALA A 460 -14.25 -17.35 2.38
CA ALA A 460 -14.06 -16.34 3.42
C ALA A 460 -12.60 -15.91 3.59
N LEU A 461 -11.62 -16.83 3.47
CA LEU A 461 -10.21 -16.45 3.42
C LEU A 461 -9.89 -15.50 2.27
N GLY A 462 -10.46 -15.76 1.08
CA GLY A 462 -10.38 -14.83 -0.04
C GLY A 462 -10.96 -13.45 0.27
N GLY A 463 -12.11 -13.42 0.96
CA GLY A 463 -12.76 -12.20 1.41
C GLY A 463 -11.95 -11.42 2.44
N SER A 464 -11.33 -12.11 3.39
CA SER A 464 -10.41 -11.49 4.36
C SER A 464 -9.17 -10.90 3.67
N ALA A 465 -8.62 -11.58 2.64
CA ALA A 465 -7.53 -11.06 1.83
C ALA A 465 -7.95 -9.81 1.05
N LEU A 466 -9.15 -9.83 0.46
CA LEU A 466 -9.71 -8.70 -0.28
C LEU A 466 -9.92 -7.46 0.59
N SER A 467 -10.30 -7.63 1.86
CA SER A 467 -10.50 -6.52 2.79
C SER A 467 -9.24 -5.68 3.03
N GLN A 468 -8.05 -6.22 2.75
CA GLN A 468 -6.77 -5.52 2.87
C GLN A 468 -6.40 -4.72 1.60
N ILE A 469 -7.05 -5.00 0.46
CA ILE A 469 -6.80 -4.28 -0.81
C ILE A 469 -7.89 -3.25 -1.08
N GLY A 470 -9.13 -3.57 -0.66
CA GLY A 470 -10.30 -2.75 -0.97
C GLY A 470 -11.28 -2.66 0.18
N ASN A 471 -12.32 -1.88 -0.03
CA ASN A 471 -13.38 -1.71 0.96
C ASN A 471 -14.31 -2.94 0.99
N VAL A 472 -14.81 -3.26 2.18
CA VAL A 472 -15.80 -4.32 2.39
C VAL A 472 -17.21 -3.74 2.27
N GLY A 473 -18.03 -4.35 1.44
CA GLY A 473 -19.40 -3.89 1.23
C GLY A 473 -20.40 -5.02 1.02
N PRO A 474 -21.71 -4.74 1.15
CA PRO A 474 -22.76 -5.76 1.04
C PRO A 474 -22.81 -6.48 -0.31
N LEU A 475 -22.34 -5.84 -1.38
CA LEU A 475 -22.32 -6.39 -2.74
C LEU A 475 -20.96 -6.94 -3.16
N MET A 476 -19.96 -6.94 -2.24
CA MET A 476 -18.61 -7.40 -2.53
C MET A 476 -18.59 -8.82 -3.11
N GLY A 477 -19.37 -9.72 -2.53
CA GLY A 477 -19.43 -11.12 -2.95
C GLY A 477 -19.94 -11.29 -4.39
N GLN A 478 -20.90 -10.49 -4.80
CA GLN A 478 -21.49 -10.56 -6.14
C GLN A 478 -20.47 -10.23 -7.26
N ALA A 479 -19.53 -9.35 -6.99
CA ALA A 479 -18.48 -9.00 -7.97
C ALA A 479 -17.52 -10.17 -8.24
N TYR A 480 -17.24 -11.00 -7.23
CA TYR A 480 -16.26 -12.08 -7.32
C TYR A 480 -16.83 -13.45 -7.66
N ILE A 481 -18.15 -13.68 -7.45
CA ILE A 481 -18.77 -14.99 -7.77
C ILE A 481 -18.68 -15.28 -9.26
N VAL A 482 -18.93 -14.29 -10.11
CA VAL A 482 -18.93 -14.45 -11.57
C VAL A 482 -17.52 -14.78 -12.06
N ASP A 483 -16.52 -14.03 -11.61
CA ASP A 483 -15.12 -14.26 -11.96
C ASP A 483 -14.65 -15.66 -11.49
N SER A 484 -15.03 -16.05 -10.26
CA SER A 484 -14.68 -17.37 -9.70
C SER A 484 -15.36 -18.51 -10.44
N PHE A 485 -16.60 -18.31 -10.88
CA PHE A 485 -17.31 -19.30 -11.69
C PHE A 485 -16.62 -19.50 -13.05
N MET A 486 -16.21 -18.41 -13.70
CA MET A 486 -15.46 -18.48 -14.95
C MET A 486 -14.12 -19.21 -14.79
N VAL A 487 -13.39 -18.91 -13.72
CA VAL A 487 -12.14 -19.62 -13.39
C VAL A 487 -12.36 -21.13 -13.33
N VAL A 488 -13.42 -21.57 -12.63
CA VAL A 488 -13.70 -23.01 -12.45
C VAL A 488 -14.13 -23.66 -13.76
N VAL A 489 -14.92 -22.98 -14.59
CA VAL A 489 -15.38 -23.51 -15.88
C VAL A 489 -14.22 -23.61 -16.86
N ILE A 490 -13.37 -22.57 -16.99
CA ILE A 490 -12.18 -22.61 -17.85
C ILE A 490 -11.19 -23.65 -17.39
N GLY A 491 -10.97 -23.75 -16.06
CA GLY A 491 -10.03 -24.71 -15.47
C GLY A 491 -10.47 -26.15 -15.58
N SER A 492 -11.70 -26.39 -15.98
CA SER A 492 -12.45 -27.64 -15.93
C SER A 492 -12.97 -27.98 -14.53
N VAL A 493 -14.24 -28.24 -14.45
CA VAL A 493 -14.93 -28.61 -13.21
C VAL A 493 -14.29 -29.83 -12.55
N GLY A 494 -13.88 -29.71 -11.29
CA GLY A 494 -13.24 -30.81 -10.53
C GLY A 494 -11.71 -30.92 -10.69
N ASN A 495 -11.08 -30.07 -11.51
CA ASN A 495 -9.63 -30.03 -11.65
C ASN A 495 -9.03 -28.79 -10.95
N LEU A 496 -8.46 -28.96 -9.75
CA LEU A 496 -7.88 -27.87 -8.99
C LEU A 496 -6.65 -27.22 -9.65
N LEU A 497 -5.82 -28.00 -10.36
CA LEU A 497 -4.69 -27.43 -11.09
C LEU A 497 -5.18 -26.57 -12.24
N GLY A 498 -6.23 -27.01 -12.95
CA GLY A 498 -6.87 -26.22 -14.00
C GLY A 498 -7.46 -24.91 -13.45
N ALA A 499 -8.18 -24.98 -12.34
CA ALA A 499 -8.72 -23.81 -11.67
C ALA A 499 -7.62 -22.82 -11.23
N GLY A 500 -6.48 -23.36 -10.71
CA GLY A 500 -5.35 -22.51 -10.32
C GLY A 500 -4.72 -21.77 -11.49
N LEU A 501 -4.45 -22.46 -12.60
CA LEU A 501 -3.90 -21.85 -13.82
C LEU A 501 -4.87 -20.85 -14.45
N SER A 502 -6.17 -21.17 -14.47
CA SER A 502 -7.20 -20.25 -14.97
C SER A 502 -7.33 -19.00 -14.12
N ALA A 503 -7.26 -19.11 -12.77
CA ALA A 503 -7.30 -17.96 -11.87
C ALA A 503 -6.16 -17.00 -12.13
N MET A 504 -4.93 -17.54 -12.26
CA MET A 504 -3.75 -16.73 -12.60
C MET A 504 -3.86 -16.12 -14.00
N GLY A 505 -4.31 -16.90 -14.99
CA GLY A 505 -4.49 -16.40 -16.36
C GLY A 505 -5.53 -15.28 -16.45
N ILE A 506 -6.69 -15.45 -15.84
CA ILE A 506 -7.74 -14.42 -15.81
C ILE A 506 -7.26 -13.16 -15.08
N GLY A 507 -6.63 -13.32 -13.90
CA GLY A 507 -6.09 -12.19 -13.15
C GLY A 507 -5.02 -11.42 -13.93
N LEU A 508 -4.15 -12.11 -14.68
CA LEU A 508 -3.14 -11.48 -15.54
C LEU A 508 -3.78 -10.74 -16.70
N VAL A 509 -4.67 -11.39 -17.45
CA VAL A 509 -5.31 -10.78 -18.63
C VAL A 509 -6.13 -9.57 -18.21
N ASP A 510 -6.89 -9.65 -17.12
CA ASP A 510 -7.66 -8.53 -16.58
C ASP A 510 -6.77 -7.31 -16.29
N GLN A 511 -5.66 -7.50 -15.58
CA GLN A 511 -4.78 -6.40 -15.19
C GLN A 511 -3.90 -5.88 -16.34
N LEU A 512 -3.60 -6.69 -17.35
CA LEU A 512 -2.86 -6.23 -18.54
C LEU A 512 -3.75 -5.43 -19.50
N LEU A 513 -5.07 -5.69 -19.52
CA LEU A 513 -6.01 -4.95 -20.36
C LEU A 513 -6.48 -3.62 -19.74
N GLN A 514 -6.44 -3.50 -18.41
CA GLN A 514 -6.94 -2.31 -17.71
C GLN A 514 -6.24 -0.99 -18.10
N PRO A 515 -4.90 -0.92 -18.25
CA PRO A 515 -4.23 0.33 -18.65
C PRO A 515 -4.65 0.84 -20.02
N SER A 516 -4.91 -0.05 -20.97
CA SER A 516 -5.25 0.32 -22.36
C SER A 516 -6.74 0.54 -22.60
N LEU A 517 -7.60 -0.27 -21.98
CA LEU A 517 -9.06 -0.25 -22.22
C LEU A 517 -9.86 0.38 -21.07
N GLY A 518 -9.20 0.62 -19.93
CA GLY A 518 -9.87 1.00 -18.71
C GLY A 518 -10.49 -0.21 -17.99
N PRO A 519 -10.88 -0.05 -16.67
CA PRO A 519 -11.28 -1.18 -15.83
C PRO A 519 -12.60 -1.84 -16.27
N VAL A 520 -13.54 -1.08 -16.82
CA VAL A 520 -14.85 -1.61 -17.24
C VAL A 520 -14.73 -2.36 -18.57
N MET A 521 -14.11 -1.71 -19.58
CA MET A 521 -13.96 -2.33 -20.91
C MET A 521 -12.97 -3.50 -20.87
N GLY A 522 -11.93 -3.43 -20.05
CA GLY A 522 -11.02 -4.56 -19.80
C GLY A 522 -11.81 -5.79 -19.32
N LYS A 523 -12.67 -5.63 -18.33
CA LYS A 523 -13.49 -6.71 -17.78
C LYS A 523 -14.46 -7.30 -18.82
N ILE A 524 -15.16 -6.45 -19.58
CA ILE A 524 -16.03 -6.88 -20.67
C ILE A 524 -15.26 -7.69 -21.72
N THR A 525 -14.07 -7.24 -22.09
CA THR A 525 -13.19 -7.93 -23.04
C THR A 525 -12.77 -9.31 -22.53
N VAL A 526 -12.39 -9.41 -21.26
CA VAL A 526 -12.08 -10.71 -20.61
C VAL A 526 -13.27 -11.65 -20.70
N PHE A 527 -14.47 -11.19 -20.38
CA PHE A 527 -15.69 -11.97 -20.52
C PHE A 527 -15.90 -12.49 -21.95
N PHE A 528 -15.75 -11.62 -22.92
CA PHE A 528 -15.95 -11.98 -24.32
C PHE A 528 -14.94 -13.04 -24.77
N VAL A 529 -13.66 -12.86 -24.43
CA VAL A 529 -12.59 -13.84 -24.72
C VAL A 529 -12.89 -15.18 -24.08
N ILE A 530 -13.40 -15.21 -22.84
CA ILE A 530 -13.77 -16.44 -22.15
C ILE A 530 -14.93 -17.16 -22.86
N ILE A 531 -15.95 -16.42 -23.29
CA ILE A 531 -17.09 -17.01 -24.03
C ILE A 531 -16.59 -17.65 -25.33
N LEU A 532 -15.74 -16.94 -26.09
CA LEU A 532 -15.15 -17.48 -27.33
C LEU A 532 -14.31 -18.72 -27.04
N PHE A 533 -13.49 -18.70 -25.97
CA PHE A 533 -12.70 -19.85 -25.58
C PHE A 533 -13.56 -21.06 -25.26
N LEU A 534 -14.65 -20.89 -24.52
CA LEU A 534 -15.56 -21.99 -24.15
C LEU A 534 -16.36 -22.52 -25.35
N GLN A 535 -16.67 -21.67 -26.35
CA GLN A 535 -17.25 -22.13 -27.62
C GLN A 535 -16.27 -23.02 -28.39
N TRP A 536 -14.98 -22.66 -28.40
CA TRP A 536 -13.96 -23.45 -29.06
C TRP A 536 -13.59 -24.72 -28.29
N ARG A 537 -13.56 -24.65 -26.95
CA ARG A 537 -13.14 -25.76 -26.07
C ARG A 537 -14.08 -25.92 -24.88
N PRO A 538 -15.27 -26.52 -25.07
CA PRO A 538 -16.31 -26.60 -24.04
C PRO A 538 -15.89 -27.41 -22.79
N GLY A 539 -14.92 -28.32 -22.91
CA GLY A 539 -14.38 -29.08 -21.79
C GLY A 539 -13.36 -28.32 -20.93
N GLY A 540 -13.04 -27.04 -21.22
CA GLY A 540 -12.04 -26.25 -20.53
C GLY A 540 -10.59 -26.65 -20.87
N LEU A 541 -9.62 -26.15 -20.05
CA LEU A 541 -8.19 -26.37 -20.28
C LEU A 541 -7.76 -27.84 -20.09
N PHE A 542 -8.32 -28.52 -19.09
CA PHE A 542 -7.97 -29.89 -18.71
C PHE A 542 -9.23 -30.76 -18.58
N PRO A 543 -9.86 -31.16 -19.70
CA PRO A 543 -11.08 -31.92 -19.64
C PRO A 543 -10.89 -33.23 -18.87
N THR A 544 -11.56 -33.33 -17.73
CA THR A 544 -11.64 -34.56 -16.96
C THR A 544 -12.79 -35.39 -17.54
N ARG A 545 -12.50 -36.57 -18.06
CA ARG A 545 -13.54 -37.56 -18.44
C ARG A 545 -14.19 -38.09 -17.16
N SER A 546 -15.14 -37.36 -16.62
CA SER A 546 -16.01 -37.87 -15.56
C SER A 546 -17.17 -38.61 -16.20
N ARG A 547 -17.27 -39.88 -15.91
CA ARG A 547 -18.34 -40.80 -16.39
C ARG A 547 -19.72 -40.48 -15.81
N SER A 548 -19.85 -39.43 -14.99
CA SER A 548 -21.08 -39.17 -14.22
C SER A 548 -22.03 -38.12 -14.84
N LEU A 549 -21.78 -37.67 -16.08
CA LEU A 549 -22.69 -36.75 -16.79
C LEU A 549 -23.50 -37.40 -17.89
N ASP A 550 -23.27 -38.68 -18.17
CA ASP A 550 -23.99 -39.42 -19.24
C ASP A 550 -24.93 -40.51 -18.70
N ASP A 551 -25.20 -40.60 -17.37
CA ASP A 551 -26.21 -41.49 -16.78
C ASP A 551 -27.34 -40.73 -16.10
#